data_f66619d1aeeaf1728cc19281f37c72e8
#
_entry.id   f66619d1aeeaf1728cc19281f37c72e8
#
_cell.length_a   1.000
_cell.length_b   1.000
_cell.length_c   1.000
_cell.angle_alpha   90.00
_cell.angle_beta   90.00
_cell.angle_gamma   90.00
#
_symmetry.space_group_name_H-M   'P 1'
#
loop_
_entity.id
_entity.type
_entity.pdbx_description
1 polymer ?
#
loop_
_entity_poly.entity_id
_entity_poly.type
_entity_poly.pdbx_seq_one_letter_code
_entity_poly.pdbx_strand_id
1 'polypeptide(L)'
;MKKIYLLAMMLCLLILPATVMAAPSSNAKAFQSEETISNEWINAMLVKQDSASALAVMSADAKKNVKASEMLKAQQRMAKELGTLKESRFVSWTRFDKTDQFIYLMSFDKAKVVRCEFIFNSKGELDYFALTPFAPQENAKASNKAKK
;
A
#
# COMPACT_ATOMS: atom_id res chain seq x y z
N MET A 1 -40.73 -19.51 -48.81
CA MET A 1 -40.01 -18.33 -48.36
C MET A 1 -39.91 -18.21 -46.82
N LYS A 2 -40.82 -18.75 -46.02
CA LYS A 2 -40.76 -18.68 -44.54
C LYS A 2 -39.62 -19.48 -43.89
N LYS A 3 -39.10 -20.52 -44.55
CA LYS A 3 -38.00 -21.37 -44.00
C LYS A 3 -36.61 -20.74 -44.09
N ILE A 4 -36.39 -19.78 -45.00
CA ILE A 4 -35.09 -19.09 -45.17
C ILE A 4 -34.87 -18.07 -44.08
N TYR A 5 -35.92 -17.41 -43.60
CA TYR A 5 -35.81 -16.44 -42.50
C TYR A 5 -35.51 -17.11 -41.16
N LEU A 6 -35.96 -18.35 -40.96
CA LEU A 6 -35.68 -19.10 -39.74
C LEU A 6 -34.21 -19.53 -39.67
N LEU A 7 -33.59 -19.85 -40.80
CA LEU A 7 -32.19 -20.21 -40.88
C LEU A 7 -31.26 -18.98 -40.68
N ALA A 8 -31.64 -17.82 -41.21
CA ALA A 8 -30.92 -16.57 -41.05
C ALA A 8 -30.99 -16.06 -39.60
N MET A 9 -32.14 -16.27 -38.92
CA MET A 9 -32.29 -15.86 -37.50
C MET A 9 -31.47 -16.75 -36.53
N MET A 10 -31.26 -18.02 -36.89
CA MET A 10 -30.47 -18.96 -36.08
C MET A 10 -28.95 -18.75 -36.22
N LEU A 11 -28.48 -18.15 -37.33
CA LEU A 11 -27.08 -17.87 -37.58
C LEU A 11 -26.59 -16.60 -36.85
N CYS A 12 -27.49 -15.65 -36.53
CA CYS A 12 -27.13 -14.42 -35.77
C CYS A 12 -26.92 -14.62 -34.27
N LEU A 13 -27.30 -15.77 -33.72
CA LEU A 13 -27.18 -16.09 -32.28
C LEU A 13 -25.82 -16.67 -31.86
N LEU A 14 -24.91 -16.89 -32.83
CA LEU A 14 -23.60 -17.51 -32.56
C LEU A 14 -22.45 -16.50 -32.50
N ILE A 15 -22.70 -15.20 -32.63
CA ILE A 15 -21.69 -14.18 -32.42
C ILE A 15 -21.83 -13.63 -30.98
N LEU A 16 -21.60 -14.48 -29.99
CA LEU A 16 -21.27 -14.03 -28.67
C LEU A 16 -19.86 -13.41 -28.76
N PRO A 17 -19.68 -12.10 -28.47
CA PRO A 17 -18.35 -11.58 -28.33
C PRO A 17 -17.69 -12.35 -27.19
N ALA A 18 -16.73 -13.21 -27.50
CA ALA A 18 -15.83 -13.74 -26.50
C ALA A 18 -15.13 -12.53 -25.91
N THR A 19 -15.60 -12.07 -24.75
CA THR A 19 -14.87 -11.10 -23.95
C THR A 19 -13.58 -11.77 -23.57
N VAL A 20 -12.53 -11.53 -24.36
CA VAL A 20 -11.18 -11.92 -24.02
C VAL A 20 -10.81 -11.09 -22.77
N MET A 21 -11.03 -11.65 -21.59
CA MET A 21 -10.49 -11.10 -20.37
C MET A 21 -8.96 -11.27 -20.46
N ALA A 22 -8.29 -10.21 -20.89
CA ALA A 22 -6.85 -10.18 -20.90
C ALA A 22 -6.34 -10.52 -19.49
N ALA A 23 -5.45 -11.51 -19.39
CA ALA A 23 -4.82 -11.84 -18.10
C ALA A 23 -4.11 -10.60 -17.57
N PRO A 24 -4.21 -10.30 -16.27
CA PRO A 24 -3.54 -9.14 -15.68
C PRO A 24 -2.03 -9.22 -15.96
N SER A 25 -1.44 -8.07 -16.29
CA SER A 25 0.01 -7.98 -16.51
C SER A 25 0.79 -8.40 -15.27
N SER A 26 2.06 -8.77 -15.43
CA SER A 26 2.94 -9.11 -14.29
C SER A 26 3.02 -7.97 -13.27
N ASN A 27 3.01 -6.73 -13.74
CA ASN A 27 3.02 -5.54 -12.89
C ASN A 27 1.70 -5.39 -12.10
N ALA A 28 0.56 -5.66 -12.73
CA ALA A 28 -0.73 -5.61 -12.04
C ALA A 28 -0.83 -6.67 -10.94
N LYS A 29 -0.30 -7.88 -11.17
CA LYS A 29 -0.25 -8.94 -10.15
C LYS A 29 0.68 -8.58 -8.99
N ALA A 30 1.87 -8.03 -9.28
CA ALA A 30 2.82 -7.58 -8.27
C ALA A 30 2.18 -6.47 -7.41
N PHE A 31 1.64 -5.43 -8.03
CA PHE A 31 0.95 -4.35 -7.34
C PHE A 31 -0.15 -4.88 -6.41
N GLN A 32 -1.04 -5.75 -6.90
CA GLN A 32 -2.15 -6.28 -6.11
C GLN A 32 -1.67 -7.11 -4.91
N SER A 33 -0.62 -7.92 -5.08
CA SER A 33 -0.04 -8.71 -4.01
C SER A 33 0.57 -7.83 -2.93
N GLU A 34 1.39 -6.85 -3.32
CA GLU A 34 2.09 -5.94 -2.42
C GLU A 34 1.13 -4.96 -1.73
N GLU A 35 0.08 -4.50 -2.43
CA GLU A 35 -1.00 -3.71 -1.84
C GLU A 35 -1.73 -4.50 -0.75
N THR A 36 -2.01 -5.78 -1.00
CA THR A 36 -2.65 -6.67 0.00
C THR A 36 -1.79 -6.78 1.24
N ILE A 37 -0.49 -7.06 1.10
CA ILE A 37 0.46 -7.16 2.22
C ILE A 37 0.55 -5.83 2.98
N SER A 38 0.61 -4.69 2.27
CA SER A 38 0.63 -3.37 2.88
C SER A 38 -0.61 -3.13 3.74
N ASN A 39 -1.79 -3.45 3.21
CA ASN A 39 -3.06 -3.30 3.93
C ASN A 39 -3.18 -4.26 5.12
N GLU A 40 -2.68 -5.48 5.01
CA GLU A 40 -2.62 -6.43 6.13
C GLU A 40 -1.71 -5.89 7.25
N TRP A 41 -0.52 -5.36 6.89
CA TRP A 41 0.37 -4.74 7.85
C TRP A 41 -0.26 -3.53 8.54
N ILE A 42 -0.88 -2.61 7.77
CA ILE A 42 -1.57 -1.42 8.29
C ILE A 42 -2.67 -1.85 9.29
N ASN A 43 -3.49 -2.82 8.91
CA ASN A 43 -4.57 -3.31 9.75
C ASN A 43 -4.05 -3.96 11.03
N ALA A 44 -3.03 -4.81 10.95
CA ALA A 44 -2.43 -5.45 12.11
C ALA A 44 -1.77 -4.41 13.03
N MET A 45 -0.87 -3.60 12.50
CA MET A 45 0.01 -2.73 13.29
C MET A 45 -0.72 -1.50 13.84
N LEU A 46 -1.53 -0.83 13.01
CA LEU A 46 -2.08 0.48 13.32
C LEU A 46 -3.56 0.45 13.74
N VAL A 47 -4.33 -0.54 13.29
CA VAL A 47 -5.75 -0.65 13.65
C VAL A 47 -5.94 -1.62 14.81
N LYS A 48 -5.47 -2.86 14.66
CA LYS A 48 -5.63 -3.90 15.70
C LYS A 48 -4.59 -3.82 16.82
N GLN A 49 -3.51 -3.07 16.61
CA GLN A 49 -2.37 -3.00 17.53
C GLN A 49 -1.79 -4.38 17.85
N ASP A 50 -1.70 -5.23 16.83
CA ASP A 50 -1.14 -6.57 16.85
C ASP A 50 0.22 -6.60 16.14
N SER A 51 1.27 -6.31 16.87
CA SER A 51 2.64 -6.29 16.36
C SER A 51 3.13 -7.66 15.91
N ALA A 52 2.60 -8.75 16.46
CA ALA A 52 2.98 -10.11 16.06
C ALA A 52 2.44 -10.44 14.67
N SER A 53 1.17 -10.14 14.40
CA SER A 53 0.58 -10.29 13.07
C SER A 53 1.23 -9.37 12.05
N ALA A 54 1.57 -8.12 12.42
CA ALA A 54 2.30 -7.21 11.54
C ALA A 54 3.71 -7.73 11.18
N LEU A 55 4.42 -8.32 12.14
CA LEU A 55 5.71 -8.97 11.90
C LEU A 55 5.54 -10.23 11.01
N ALA A 56 4.45 -10.97 11.17
CA ALA A 56 4.21 -12.20 10.42
C ALA A 56 4.13 -11.98 8.91
N VAL A 57 3.59 -10.83 8.44
CA VAL A 57 3.48 -10.51 7.00
C VAL A 57 4.78 -9.98 6.39
N MET A 58 5.81 -9.73 7.19
CA MET A 58 7.12 -9.30 6.69
C MET A 58 7.92 -10.49 6.12
N SER A 59 8.94 -10.19 5.31
CA SER A 59 9.83 -11.20 4.72
C SER A 59 10.59 -11.99 5.78
N ALA A 60 11.11 -13.16 5.38
CA ALA A 60 11.96 -13.98 6.24
C ALA A 60 13.26 -13.24 6.65
N ASP A 61 13.80 -12.42 5.76
CA ASP A 61 15.01 -11.65 6.03
C ASP A 61 14.75 -10.47 6.98
N ALA A 62 13.64 -9.78 6.83
CA ALA A 62 13.22 -8.77 7.79
C ALA A 62 13.03 -9.37 9.21
N LYS A 63 12.39 -10.54 9.31
CA LYS A 63 12.19 -11.26 10.59
C LYS A 63 13.47 -11.72 11.27
N LYS A 64 14.55 -11.92 10.55
CA LYS A 64 15.87 -12.21 11.15
C LYS A 64 16.47 -10.98 11.84
N ASN A 65 16.17 -9.78 11.30
CA ASN A 65 16.75 -8.53 11.74
C ASN A 65 15.88 -7.78 12.75
N VAL A 66 14.58 -8.03 12.79
CA VAL A 66 13.61 -7.36 13.67
C VAL A 66 13.06 -8.35 14.68
N LYS A 67 13.39 -8.14 15.96
CA LYS A 67 12.85 -8.97 17.05
C LYS A 67 11.40 -8.60 17.36
N ALA A 68 10.61 -9.57 17.80
CA ALA A 68 9.21 -9.35 18.19
C ALA A 68 9.08 -8.25 19.28
N SER A 69 10.04 -8.16 20.20
CA SER A 69 10.06 -7.12 21.24
C SER A 69 10.32 -5.72 20.67
N GLU A 70 11.07 -5.59 19.59
CA GLU A 70 11.33 -4.32 18.91
C GLU A 70 10.10 -3.88 18.12
N MET A 71 9.41 -4.82 17.46
CA MET A 71 8.14 -4.56 16.79
C MET A 71 7.06 -4.10 17.76
N LEU A 72 6.97 -4.73 18.94
CA LEU A 72 6.05 -4.30 19.99
C LEU A 72 6.38 -2.90 20.51
N LYS A 73 7.65 -2.58 20.73
CA LYS A 73 8.09 -1.22 21.12
C LYS A 73 7.76 -0.18 20.04
N ALA A 74 7.97 -0.53 18.77
CA ALA A 74 7.63 0.35 17.66
C ALA A 74 6.11 0.62 17.62
N GLN A 75 5.29 -0.39 17.79
CA GLN A 75 3.83 -0.27 17.86
C GLN A 75 3.39 0.63 19.02
N GLN A 76 3.92 0.41 20.23
CA GLN A 76 3.59 1.21 21.40
C GLN A 76 4.02 2.69 21.22
N ARG A 77 5.18 2.94 20.60
CA ARG A 77 5.65 4.29 20.30
C ARG A 77 4.73 4.96 19.28
N MET A 78 4.36 4.29 18.19
CA MET A 78 3.43 4.82 17.20
C MET A 78 2.06 5.16 17.83
N ALA A 79 1.50 4.27 18.63
CA ALA A 79 0.25 4.52 19.33
C ALA A 79 0.34 5.73 20.29
N LYS A 80 1.48 5.90 20.98
CA LYS A 80 1.71 7.03 21.89
C LYS A 80 1.89 8.36 21.14
N GLU A 81 2.71 8.37 20.10
CA GLU A 81 3.12 9.58 19.37
C GLU A 81 2.09 10.03 18.33
N LEU A 82 1.54 9.07 17.58
CA LEU A 82 0.61 9.36 16.49
C LEU A 82 -0.87 9.23 16.92
N GLY A 83 -1.16 8.33 17.85
CA GLY A 83 -2.50 8.02 18.31
C GLY A 83 -3.21 7.01 17.38
N THR A 84 -4.52 7.16 17.24
CA THR A 84 -5.37 6.26 16.45
C THR A 84 -5.39 6.67 14.97
N LEU A 85 -5.19 5.71 14.08
CA LEU A 85 -5.33 5.90 12.64
C LEU A 85 -6.77 6.32 12.30
N LYS A 86 -6.93 7.42 11.54
CA LYS A 86 -8.22 7.93 11.07
C LYS A 86 -8.44 7.65 9.59
N GLU A 87 -7.41 7.85 8.79
CA GLU A 87 -7.46 7.68 7.35
C GLU A 87 -6.13 7.19 6.82
N SER A 88 -6.17 6.32 5.82
CA SER A 88 -5.02 5.89 5.04
C SER A 88 -5.35 6.01 3.57
N ARG A 89 -4.51 6.72 2.81
CA ARG A 89 -4.69 6.93 1.38
C ARG A 89 -3.44 6.50 0.62
N PHE A 90 -3.61 5.58 -0.31
CA PHE A 90 -2.57 5.23 -1.27
C PHE A 90 -2.18 6.45 -2.13
N VAL A 91 -0.88 6.64 -2.34
CA VAL A 91 -0.33 7.76 -3.12
C VAL A 91 0.38 7.26 -4.37
N SER A 92 1.33 6.35 -4.21
CA SER A 92 2.12 5.86 -5.32
C SER A 92 2.69 4.47 -5.06
N TRP A 93 2.90 3.77 -6.17
CA TRP A 93 3.72 2.58 -6.27
C TRP A 93 4.80 2.83 -7.30
N THR A 94 6.04 2.57 -6.95
CA THR A 94 7.19 2.76 -7.82
C THR A 94 7.98 1.46 -7.85
N ARG A 95 8.25 0.97 -9.05
CA ARG A 95 9.02 -0.23 -9.28
C ARG A 95 10.43 0.12 -9.65
N PHE A 96 11.39 -0.45 -8.91
CA PHE A 96 12.82 -0.37 -9.18
C PHE A 96 13.35 -1.75 -9.59
N ASP A 97 14.61 -1.84 -10.00
CA ASP A 97 15.21 -3.10 -10.47
C ASP A 97 15.15 -4.24 -9.43
N LYS A 98 15.31 -3.90 -8.14
CA LYS A 98 15.42 -4.88 -7.06
C LYS A 98 14.41 -4.70 -5.93
N THR A 99 13.66 -3.62 -5.96
CA THR A 99 12.71 -3.26 -4.89
C THR A 99 11.50 -2.56 -5.47
N ASP A 100 10.36 -2.75 -4.83
CA ASP A 100 9.16 -1.98 -5.11
C ASP A 100 8.83 -1.12 -3.87
N GLN A 101 8.32 0.09 -4.08
CA GLN A 101 8.00 1.05 -3.04
C GLN A 101 6.53 1.42 -3.10
N PHE A 102 5.84 1.29 -1.97
CA PHE A 102 4.50 1.82 -1.76
C PHE A 102 4.55 3.02 -0.83
N ILE A 103 3.82 4.06 -1.17
CA ILE A 103 3.67 5.26 -0.34
C ILE A 103 2.20 5.48 -0.04
N TYR A 104 1.90 5.64 1.24
CA TYR A 104 0.60 6.06 1.76
C TYR A 104 0.75 7.39 2.50
N LEU A 105 -0.27 8.22 2.42
CA LEU A 105 -0.47 9.33 3.35
C LEU A 105 -1.55 8.93 4.35
N MET A 106 -1.23 9.10 5.61
CA MET A 106 -2.07 8.71 6.73
C MET A 106 -2.38 9.90 7.63
N SER A 107 -3.55 9.93 8.24
CA SER A 107 -3.90 10.86 9.30
C SER A 107 -4.22 10.09 10.58
N PHE A 108 -3.83 10.67 11.69
CA PHE A 108 -4.05 10.15 13.03
C PHE A 108 -4.71 11.23 13.90
N ASP A 109 -5.22 10.88 15.07
CA ASP A 109 -5.81 11.85 15.98
C ASP A 109 -4.79 12.86 16.53
N LYS A 110 -3.50 12.47 16.66
CA LYS A 110 -2.41 13.34 17.14
C LYS A 110 -1.51 13.87 16.03
N ALA A 111 -1.53 13.29 14.82
CA ALA A 111 -0.69 13.69 13.70
C ALA A 111 -1.51 13.76 12.40
N LYS A 112 -1.63 14.97 11.81
CA LYS A 112 -2.52 15.20 10.66
C LYS A 112 -2.02 14.58 9.36
N VAL A 113 -0.71 14.55 9.14
CA VAL A 113 -0.12 13.99 7.92
C VAL A 113 1.12 13.20 8.29
N VAL A 114 1.08 11.90 8.00
CA VAL A 114 2.20 10.97 8.19
C VAL A 114 2.40 10.23 6.87
N ARG A 115 3.62 10.27 6.34
CA ARG A 115 4.02 9.43 5.23
C ARG A 115 4.33 8.04 5.76
N CYS A 116 3.64 7.05 5.23
CA CYS A 116 3.99 5.65 5.44
C CYS A 116 4.59 5.08 4.16
N GLU A 117 5.71 4.44 4.29
CA GLU A 117 6.48 3.84 3.21
C GLU A 117 6.69 2.36 3.48
N PHE A 118 6.41 1.53 2.47
CA PHE A 118 6.70 0.10 2.47
C PHE A 118 7.69 -0.19 1.34
N ILE A 119 8.70 -0.99 1.64
CA ILE A 119 9.68 -1.46 0.66
C ILE A 119 9.56 -2.97 0.54
N PHE A 120 9.33 -3.43 -0.68
CA PHE A 120 9.25 -4.83 -1.04
C PHE A 120 10.53 -5.25 -1.77
N ASN A 121 10.97 -6.48 -1.54
CA ASN A 121 12.09 -7.06 -2.26
C ASN A 121 11.67 -7.56 -3.66
N SER A 122 12.63 -8.05 -4.45
CA SER A 122 12.38 -8.55 -5.81
C SER A 122 11.42 -9.74 -5.90
N LYS A 123 11.07 -10.36 -4.76
CA LYS A 123 10.09 -11.44 -4.67
C LYS A 123 8.69 -10.93 -4.30
N GLY A 124 8.52 -9.61 -4.07
CA GLY A 124 7.27 -9.03 -3.59
C GLY A 124 6.99 -9.29 -2.11
N GLU A 125 8.03 -9.54 -1.29
CA GLU A 125 7.92 -9.72 0.14
C GLU A 125 8.27 -8.40 0.85
N LEU A 126 7.57 -8.06 1.92
CA LEU A 126 7.77 -6.82 2.67
C LEU A 126 9.05 -6.86 3.50
N ASP A 127 10.05 -6.08 3.13
CA ASP A 127 11.35 -6.01 3.82
C ASP A 127 11.42 -4.88 4.85
N TYR A 128 10.76 -3.75 4.57
CA TYR A 128 10.92 -2.56 5.39
C TYR A 128 9.67 -1.69 5.39
N PHE A 129 9.44 -0.98 6.48
CA PHE A 129 8.43 0.06 6.60
C PHE A 129 8.96 1.27 7.37
N ALA A 130 8.44 2.45 7.07
CA ALA A 130 8.71 3.68 7.82
C ALA A 130 7.47 4.55 7.93
N LEU A 131 7.27 5.17 9.08
CA LEU A 131 6.28 6.22 9.29
C LEU A 131 7.01 7.53 9.64
N THR A 132 6.82 8.53 8.79
CA THR A 132 7.47 9.83 8.94
C THR A 132 6.41 10.93 9.01
N PRO A 133 6.21 11.58 10.16
CA PRO A 133 5.34 12.75 10.26
C PRO A 133 5.87 13.87 9.35
N PHE A 134 4.99 14.50 8.58
CA PHE A 134 5.33 15.74 7.91
C PHE A 134 5.32 16.86 8.96
N ALA A 135 6.49 17.40 9.25
CA ALA A 135 6.56 18.69 9.92
C ALA A 135 6.01 19.75 8.96
N PRO A 136 5.10 20.65 9.38
CA PRO A 136 4.79 21.83 8.58
C PRO A 136 6.12 22.54 8.33
N GLN A 137 6.46 22.81 7.07
CA GLN A 137 7.55 23.73 6.78
C GLN A 137 7.09 25.08 7.37
N GLU A 138 7.59 25.43 8.53
CA GLU A 138 7.54 26.80 9.00
C GLU A 138 8.23 27.63 7.93
N ASN A 139 7.41 28.48 7.29
CA ASN A 139 7.83 29.34 6.19
C ASN A 139 9.19 29.98 6.52
N ALA A 140 10.16 29.81 5.66
CA ALA A 140 11.44 30.50 5.64
C ALA A 140 11.26 32.01 5.39
N LYS A 141 10.36 32.68 6.11
CA LYS A 141 10.06 34.11 6.05
C LYS A 141 10.60 34.93 7.22
N ALA A 142 11.44 34.36 8.07
CA ALA A 142 11.99 35.09 9.22
C ALA A 142 13.50 35.41 9.13
N SER A 143 14.17 35.17 7.98
CA SER A 143 15.63 35.43 7.88
C SER A 143 16.04 36.75 7.21
N ASN A 144 15.09 37.62 6.87
CA ASN A 144 15.44 38.88 6.13
C ASN A 144 15.15 40.18 6.92
N LYS A 145 15.16 40.13 8.26
CA LYS A 145 14.94 41.36 9.08
C LYS A 145 16.03 41.60 10.12
N ALA A 146 17.28 41.31 9.81
CA ALA A 146 18.42 41.69 10.65
C ALA A 146 19.64 42.09 9.83
N LYS A 147 19.48 43.08 8.89
CA LYS A 147 20.56 43.92 8.38
C LYS A 147 19.97 45.23 7.88
N LYS A 148 19.78 46.18 8.77
CA LYS A 148 19.79 47.60 8.51
C LYS A 148 20.36 48.32 9.70
#